data_37cbc650249b2c6596e8ca2f802387f6
#
_entry.id   37cbc650249b2c6596e8ca2f802387f6
#
_cell.length_a   1.000
_cell.length_b   1.000
_cell.length_c   1.000
_cell.angle_alpha   90.00
_cell.angle_beta   90.00
_cell.angle_gamma   90.00
#
_symmetry.space_group_name_H-M   'P 1'
#
loop_
_entity.id
_entity.type
_entity.pdbx_description
1 polymer ?
#
loop_
_entity_poly.entity_id
_entity_poly.type
_entity_poly.pdbx_seq_one_letter_code
_entity_poly.pdbx_strand_id
1 'polypeptide(L)'
;TIRGTGKRTLSVEKAINSLRDNGLIVSGRLDETTGEIVPLSASAIIRALRQYRLHPDQLRAPAPAVQLASRHPNHVWQLDASICVLYYLKNPAKRAKGDTGLRVMSAAEFNKNKPRNLDRIVNDRVWSFEITDHTTGWIYVEYRFGGESAVNFLEVMINAMQERGGADVLHGAPSILFSDPGSALVSASLLNMCRAIGIKTIQHKA
;
A
#
# COMPACT_ATOMS: atom_id res chain seq x y z
N THR A 1 10.63 -3.37 -24.28
CA THR A 1 11.84 -3.50 -23.47
C THR A 1 11.52 -3.09 -22.03
N ILE A 2 11.99 -3.86 -21.04
CA ILE A 2 11.77 -3.62 -19.63
C ILE A 2 13.12 -3.37 -18.99
N ARG A 3 13.21 -2.33 -18.14
CA ARG A 3 14.38 -2.12 -17.30
C ARG A 3 14.43 -3.18 -16.19
N GLY A 4 15.60 -3.46 -15.61
CA GLY A 4 15.76 -4.36 -14.47
C GLY A 4 14.89 -4.00 -13.25
N THR A 5 14.34 -2.77 -13.19
CA THR A 5 13.35 -2.29 -12.20
C THR A 5 11.91 -2.74 -12.48
N GLY A 6 11.65 -3.53 -13.52
CA GLY A 6 10.29 -3.91 -13.92
C GLY A 6 9.48 -2.83 -14.65
N LYS A 7 9.99 -1.59 -14.73
CA LYS A 7 9.29 -0.50 -15.42
C LYS A 7 9.45 -0.60 -16.94
N ARG A 8 8.38 -0.30 -17.68
CA ARG A 8 8.44 -0.22 -19.14
C ARG A 8 9.31 0.95 -19.56
N THR A 9 10.16 0.73 -20.55
CA THR A 9 10.95 1.78 -21.22
C THR A 9 10.23 2.36 -22.42
N LEU A 10 9.24 1.66 -22.95
CA LEU A 10 8.48 2.06 -24.14
C LEU A 10 6.98 1.93 -23.88
N SER A 11 6.19 2.96 -24.20
CA SER A 11 4.73 2.85 -24.14
C SER A 11 4.21 1.93 -25.24
N VAL A 12 3.02 1.34 -25.04
CA VAL A 12 2.37 0.47 -26.05
C VAL A 12 2.14 1.25 -27.35
N GLU A 13 1.75 2.52 -27.25
CA GLU A 13 1.57 3.39 -28.41
C GLU A 13 2.86 3.59 -29.20
N LYS A 14 3.96 3.92 -28.54
CA LYS A 14 5.28 4.05 -29.21
C LYS A 14 5.73 2.74 -29.83
N ALA A 15 5.43 1.60 -29.19
CA ALA A 15 5.75 0.29 -29.74
C ALA A 15 4.95 0.00 -31.01
N ILE A 16 3.64 0.32 -31.03
CA ILE A 16 2.79 0.15 -32.21
C ILE A 16 3.30 1.00 -33.37
N ASN A 17 3.59 2.28 -33.12
CA ASN A 17 4.08 3.17 -34.16
C ASN A 17 5.44 2.69 -34.70
N SER A 18 6.37 2.33 -33.83
CA SER A 18 7.67 1.76 -34.25
C SER A 18 7.53 0.49 -35.10
N LEU A 19 6.59 -0.38 -34.77
CA LEU A 19 6.34 -1.59 -35.56
C LEU A 19 5.74 -1.29 -36.94
N ARG A 20 4.88 -0.27 -37.05
CA ARG A 20 4.32 0.23 -38.28
C ARG A 20 5.38 0.85 -39.18
N ASP A 21 6.18 1.75 -38.62
CA ASP A 21 7.24 2.48 -39.32
C ASP A 21 8.29 1.53 -39.92
N ASN A 22 8.51 0.38 -39.23
CA ASN A 22 9.41 -0.66 -39.72
C ASN A 22 8.69 -1.74 -40.58
N GLY A 23 7.43 -1.56 -40.93
CA GLY A 23 6.68 -2.50 -41.77
C GLY A 23 6.44 -3.89 -41.12
N LEU A 24 6.62 -4.01 -39.81
CA LEU A 24 6.50 -5.29 -39.10
C LEU A 24 5.04 -5.66 -38.78
N ILE A 25 4.14 -4.69 -38.76
CA ILE A 25 2.71 -4.89 -38.59
C ILE A 25 1.91 -4.02 -39.53
N VAL A 26 0.81 -4.58 -40.06
CA VAL A 26 -0.25 -3.82 -40.71
C VAL A 26 -1.43 -3.80 -39.76
N SER A 27 -1.75 -2.64 -39.21
CA SER A 27 -2.83 -2.48 -38.24
C SER A 27 -3.80 -1.39 -38.72
N GLY A 28 -4.65 -1.76 -39.64
CA GLY A 28 -5.64 -0.92 -40.27
C GLY A 28 -6.91 -1.68 -40.60
N ARG A 29 -7.92 -0.96 -41.04
CA ARG A 29 -9.10 -1.49 -41.69
C ARG A 29 -9.06 -1.08 -43.15
N LEU A 30 -9.53 -1.96 -44.02
CA LEU A 30 -9.73 -1.65 -45.41
C LEU A 30 -10.90 -0.68 -45.53
N ASP A 31 -10.69 0.45 -46.19
CA ASP A 31 -11.78 1.32 -46.63
C ASP A 31 -12.36 0.74 -47.90
N GLU A 32 -13.60 0.25 -47.86
CA GLU A 32 -14.28 -0.39 -48.97
C GLU A 32 -14.52 0.54 -50.15
N THR A 33 -14.51 1.86 -49.90
CA THR A 33 -14.77 2.89 -50.92
C THR A 33 -13.50 3.23 -51.69
N THR A 34 -12.37 3.35 -51.03
CA THR A 34 -11.09 3.79 -51.60
C THR A 34 -10.13 2.62 -51.89
N GLY A 35 -10.36 1.47 -51.24
CA GLY A 35 -9.43 0.32 -51.27
C GLY A 35 -8.16 0.53 -50.46
N GLU A 36 -8.06 1.59 -49.72
CA GLU A 36 -6.89 1.94 -48.91
C GLU A 36 -6.99 1.36 -47.50
N ILE A 37 -5.83 1.08 -46.89
CA ILE A 37 -5.77 0.65 -45.49
C ILE A 37 -5.69 1.89 -44.61
N VAL A 38 -6.78 2.20 -43.88
CA VAL A 38 -6.84 3.28 -42.88
C VAL A 38 -6.29 2.79 -41.54
N PRO A 39 -5.19 3.34 -41.03
CA PRO A 39 -4.57 2.90 -39.77
C PRO A 39 -5.55 3.02 -38.60
N LEU A 40 -5.67 1.98 -37.78
CA LEU A 40 -6.39 2.04 -36.51
C LEU A 40 -5.64 2.94 -35.50
N SER A 41 -6.38 3.67 -34.68
CA SER A 41 -5.76 4.43 -33.61
C SER A 41 -5.08 3.50 -32.57
N ALA A 42 -4.02 3.97 -31.95
CA ALA A 42 -3.35 3.22 -30.90
C ALA A 42 -4.32 2.83 -29.76
N SER A 43 -5.28 3.69 -29.45
CA SER A 43 -6.34 3.43 -28.46
C SER A 43 -7.25 2.27 -28.85
N ALA A 44 -7.61 2.15 -30.14
CA ALA A 44 -8.42 1.05 -30.65
C ALA A 44 -7.66 -0.28 -30.53
N ILE A 45 -6.37 -0.28 -30.88
CA ILE A 45 -5.51 -1.47 -30.76
C ILE A 45 -5.33 -1.86 -29.30
N ILE A 46 -5.06 -0.91 -28.41
CA ILE A 46 -4.94 -1.17 -26.96
C ILE A 46 -6.24 -1.76 -26.40
N ARG A 47 -7.40 -1.26 -26.85
CA ARG A 47 -8.70 -1.80 -26.44
C ARG A 47 -8.87 -3.24 -26.90
N ALA A 48 -8.54 -3.56 -28.15
CA ALA A 48 -8.59 -4.91 -28.69
C ALA A 48 -7.63 -5.84 -27.93
N LEU A 49 -6.39 -5.43 -27.70
CA LEU A 49 -5.43 -6.20 -26.89
C LEU A 49 -5.97 -6.52 -25.51
N ARG A 50 -6.64 -5.56 -24.84
CA ARG A 50 -7.26 -5.80 -23.54
C ARG A 50 -8.44 -6.75 -23.61
N GLN A 51 -9.27 -6.63 -24.62
CA GLN A 51 -10.42 -7.50 -24.84
C GLN A 51 -9.98 -8.96 -25.04
N TYR A 52 -8.93 -9.18 -25.81
CA TYR A 52 -8.38 -10.52 -26.06
C TYR A 52 -7.35 -10.98 -25.03
N ARG A 53 -7.16 -10.23 -23.92
CA ARG A 53 -6.18 -10.51 -22.86
C ARG A 53 -4.73 -10.61 -23.35
N LEU A 54 -4.41 -9.92 -24.42
CA LEU A 54 -3.08 -9.87 -25.02
C LEU A 54 -2.31 -8.58 -24.67
N HIS A 55 -2.92 -7.70 -23.87
CA HIS A 55 -2.22 -6.48 -23.45
C HIS A 55 -1.01 -6.84 -22.56
N PRO A 56 0.16 -6.20 -22.76
CA PRO A 56 1.37 -6.54 -22.01
C PRO A 56 1.21 -6.55 -20.47
N ASP A 57 0.33 -5.75 -19.91
CA ASP A 57 0.06 -5.77 -18.48
C ASP A 57 -0.72 -7.02 -18.06
N GLN A 58 -1.64 -7.48 -18.89
CA GLN A 58 -2.41 -8.70 -18.64
C GLN A 58 -1.56 -9.96 -18.81
N LEU A 59 -0.65 -9.96 -19.79
CA LEU A 59 0.28 -11.08 -20.01
C LEU A 59 1.33 -11.21 -18.91
N ARG A 60 1.59 -10.11 -18.18
CA ARG A 60 2.53 -10.09 -17.06
C ARG A 60 1.85 -10.21 -15.72
N ALA A 61 0.53 -10.01 -15.66
CA ALA A 61 -0.16 -10.25 -14.41
C ALA A 61 0.21 -11.66 -13.96
N PRO A 62 0.77 -11.84 -12.76
CA PRO A 62 0.95 -13.17 -12.22
C PRO A 62 -0.41 -13.86 -12.29
N ALA A 63 -0.40 -15.16 -12.47
CA ALA A 63 -1.61 -15.95 -12.33
C ALA A 63 -2.36 -15.48 -11.09
N PRO A 64 -3.70 -15.34 -11.14
CA PRO A 64 -4.45 -14.83 -10.01
C PRO A 64 -3.93 -15.50 -8.75
N ALA A 65 -3.44 -14.68 -7.82
CA ALA A 65 -2.89 -15.17 -6.57
C ALA A 65 -3.91 -16.16 -6.01
N VAL A 66 -3.47 -17.36 -5.71
CA VAL A 66 -4.28 -18.31 -4.95
C VAL A 66 -4.76 -17.51 -3.76
N GLN A 67 -6.07 -17.42 -3.59
CA GLN A 67 -6.65 -16.71 -2.45
C GLN A 67 -6.00 -17.30 -1.21
N LEU A 68 -5.10 -16.55 -0.57
CA LEU A 68 -4.49 -16.96 0.69
C LEU A 68 -5.61 -16.98 1.72
N ALA A 69 -6.25 -18.12 1.86
CA ALA A 69 -7.22 -18.32 2.91
C ALA A 69 -6.45 -18.63 4.20
N SER A 70 -6.55 -17.76 5.17
CA SER A 70 -6.14 -18.05 6.52
C SER A 70 -7.06 -19.13 7.13
N ARG A 71 -6.52 -19.98 8.01
CA ARG A 71 -7.20 -21.20 8.44
C ARG A 71 -8.22 -20.96 9.56
N HIS A 72 -7.97 -20.01 10.41
CA HIS A 72 -8.75 -19.69 11.61
C HIS A 72 -8.44 -18.27 12.08
N PRO A 73 -9.24 -17.65 12.96
CA PRO A 73 -8.87 -16.41 13.63
C PRO A 73 -7.48 -16.49 14.27
N ASN A 74 -6.72 -15.42 14.26
CA ASN A 74 -5.32 -15.37 14.71
C ASN A 74 -4.36 -16.27 13.91
N HIS A 75 -4.73 -16.74 12.71
CA HIS A 75 -3.78 -17.42 11.85
C HIS A 75 -2.81 -16.42 11.21
N VAL A 76 -3.32 -15.38 10.57
CA VAL A 76 -2.51 -14.34 9.92
C VAL A 76 -3.02 -12.97 10.34
N TRP A 77 -2.13 -12.19 10.93
CA TRP A 77 -2.35 -10.76 11.13
C TRP A 77 -1.56 -9.97 10.10
N GLN A 78 -2.21 -8.97 9.55
CA GLN A 78 -1.58 -7.96 8.68
C GLN A 78 -1.39 -6.70 9.49
N LEU A 79 -0.16 -6.21 9.54
CA LEU A 79 0.22 -5.00 10.27
C LEU A 79 0.65 -3.93 9.26
N ASP A 80 0.02 -2.78 9.36
CA ASP A 80 0.35 -1.58 8.59
C ASP A 80 0.43 -0.36 9.50
N ALA A 81 1.18 0.65 9.07
CA ALA A 81 1.27 1.92 9.76
C ALA A 81 1.14 3.07 8.76
N SER A 82 0.21 3.95 9.02
CA SER A 82 -0.09 5.09 8.16
C SER A 82 0.06 6.40 8.92
N ILE A 83 0.64 7.40 8.27
CA ILE A 83 0.71 8.74 8.84
C ILE A 83 -0.63 9.45 8.75
N CYS A 84 -1.13 9.96 9.87
CA CYS A 84 -2.32 10.80 9.91
C CYS A 84 -1.95 12.23 9.53
N VAL A 85 -1.79 12.51 8.24
CA VAL A 85 -1.24 13.78 7.73
C VAL A 85 -2.00 15.03 8.12
N LEU A 86 -3.26 14.90 8.50
CA LEU A 86 -4.12 16.01 8.91
C LEU A 86 -4.12 16.25 10.43
N TYR A 87 -3.52 15.35 11.21
CA TYR A 87 -3.53 15.39 12.68
C TYR A 87 -2.13 15.64 13.23
N TYR A 88 -2.01 16.55 14.14
CA TYR A 88 -0.75 16.86 14.83
C TYR A 88 -1.00 17.42 16.24
N LEU A 89 -0.02 17.33 17.10
CA LEU A 89 -0.08 17.97 18.43
C LEU A 89 0.34 19.43 18.37
N LYS A 90 -0.42 20.26 19.04
CA LYS A 90 0.01 21.63 19.30
C LYS A 90 1.13 21.65 20.34
N ASN A 91 2.15 22.46 20.11
CA ASN A 91 3.24 22.64 21.04
C ASN A 91 2.70 22.87 22.48
N PRO A 92 3.16 22.11 23.50
CA PRO A 92 2.70 22.21 24.87
C PRO A 92 2.74 23.63 25.42
N ALA A 93 3.77 24.42 25.11
CA ALA A 93 3.91 25.82 25.55
C ALA A 93 2.81 26.75 24.99
N LYS A 94 2.10 26.34 23.97
CA LYS A 94 1.02 27.10 23.30
C LYS A 94 -0.38 26.53 23.59
N ARG A 95 -0.48 25.56 24.50
CA ARG A 95 -1.77 24.98 24.91
C ARG A 95 -2.43 25.79 25.98
N ALA A 96 -3.74 26.02 25.84
CA ALA A 96 -4.54 26.53 26.92
C ALA A 96 -4.78 25.43 28.00
N LYS A 97 -5.06 25.83 29.23
CA LYS A 97 -5.42 24.87 30.27
C LYS A 97 -6.67 24.08 29.88
N GLY A 98 -6.56 22.74 29.89
CA GLY A 98 -7.63 21.84 29.44
C GLY A 98 -7.68 21.57 27.93
N ASP A 99 -6.76 22.13 27.12
CA ASP A 99 -6.65 21.84 25.70
C ASP A 99 -6.01 20.45 25.50
N THR A 100 -6.67 19.55 24.77
CA THR A 100 -6.14 18.23 24.42
C THR A 100 -4.87 18.30 23.58
N GLY A 101 -4.60 19.46 22.99
CA GLY A 101 -3.45 19.69 22.13
C GLY A 101 -3.58 19.13 20.72
N LEU A 102 -4.58 18.30 20.44
CA LEU A 102 -4.81 17.78 19.10
C LEU A 102 -5.32 18.89 18.19
N ARG A 103 -4.72 18.98 17.01
CA ARG A 103 -5.13 19.90 15.94
C ARG A 103 -5.40 19.10 14.68
N VAL A 104 -6.39 19.57 13.92
CA VAL A 104 -6.73 19.03 12.60
C VAL A 104 -6.44 20.12 11.59
N MET A 105 -5.67 19.77 10.58
CA MET A 105 -5.41 20.64 9.42
C MET A 105 -6.34 20.24 8.29
N SER A 106 -6.93 21.19 7.56
CA SER A 106 -7.68 20.86 6.37
C SER A 106 -6.76 20.35 5.27
N ALA A 107 -7.27 19.42 4.42
CA ALA A 107 -6.49 18.92 3.28
C ALA A 107 -6.04 20.04 2.34
N ALA A 108 -6.87 21.05 2.13
CA ALA A 108 -6.53 22.21 1.31
C ALA A 108 -5.38 23.03 1.92
N GLU A 109 -5.41 23.27 3.23
CA GLU A 109 -4.35 23.98 3.94
C GLU A 109 -3.05 23.18 3.94
N PHE A 110 -3.11 21.86 4.18
CA PHE A 110 -1.96 20.98 4.14
C PHE A 110 -1.29 20.98 2.76
N ASN A 111 -2.06 20.86 1.69
CA ASN A 111 -1.55 20.77 0.33
C ASN A 111 -1.02 22.11 -0.21
N LYS A 112 -1.48 23.24 0.31
CA LYS A 112 -1.04 24.58 -0.12
C LYS A 112 0.48 24.78 0.04
N ASN A 113 1.09 24.17 1.05
CA ASN A 113 2.55 24.22 1.25
C ASN A 113 3.05 22.94 1.92
N LYS A 114 2.84 21.83 1.24
CA LYS A 114 3.10 20.47 1.75
C LYS A 114 4.51 20.28 2.36
N PRO A 115 5.62 20.66 1.70
CA PRO A 115 6.95 20.45 2.28
C PRO A 115 7.12 21.15 3.64
N ARG A 116 6.79 22.46 3.70
CA ARG A 116 6.91 23.26 4.92
C ARG A 116 5.97 22.79 6.04
N ASN A 117 4.77 22.32 5.69
CA ASN A 117 3.83 21.79 6.65
C ASN A 117 4.31 20.46 7.22
N LEU A 118 4.90 19.59 6.41
CA LEU A 118 5.53 18.35 6.86
C LEU A 118 6.68 18.62 7.84
N ASP A 119 7.58 19.52 7.51
CA ASP A 119 8.71 19.88 8.37
C ASP A 119 8.22 20.43 9.73
N ARG A 120 7.17 21.23 9.72
CA ARG A 120 6.61 21.82 10.96
C ARG A 120 6.01 20.79 11.90
N ILE A 121 5.45 19.70 11.37
CA ILE A 121 4.75 18.68 12.17
C ILE A 121 5.56 17.39 12.31
N VAL A 122 6.81 17.38 11.87
CA VAL A 122 7.66 16.18 11.86
C VAL A 122 7.69 15.45 13.21
N ASN A 123 7.82 16.18 14.30
CA ASN A 123 7.91 15.62 15.65
C ASN A 123 6.55 15.45 16.35
N ASP A 124 5.50 16.04 15.77
CA ASP A 124 4.16 16.09 16.37
C ASP A 124 3.15 15.24 15.59
N ARG A 125 3.65 14.34 14.74
CA ARG A 125 2.83 13.48 13.90
C ARG A 125 2.06 12.46 14.73
N VAL A 126 0.83 12.25 14.34
CA VAL A 126 0.03 11.10 14.75
C VAL A 126 0.14 10.04 13.68
N TRP A 127 0.42 8.82 14.10
CA TRP A 127 0.43 7.62 13.26
C TRP A 127 -0.71 6.71 13.65
N SER A 128 -1.40 6.16 12.68
CA SER A 128 -2.35 5.07 12.81
C SER A 128 -1.60 3.76 12.60
N PHE A 129 -1.71 2.87 13.56
CA PHE A 129 -1.22 1.50 13.45
C PHE A 129 -2.42 0.60 13.37
N GLU A 130 -2.49 -0.19 12.33
CA GLU A 130 -3.65 -1.02 12.01
C GLU A 130 -3.22 -2.48 11.94
N ILE A 131 -3.90 -3.34 12.72
CA ILE A 131 -3.71 -4.78 12.69
C ILE A 131 -5.03 -5.40 12.24
N THR A 132 -5.00 -6.10 11.12
CA THR A 132 -6.16 -6.80 10.57
C THR A 132 -5.98 -8.30 10.69
N ASP A 133 -6.92 -8.99 11.30
CA ASP A 133 -7.01 -10.45 11.23
C ASP A 133 -7.56 -10.86 9.88
N HIS A 134 -6.74 -11.54 9.10
CA HIS A 134 -7.06 -11.90 7.72
C HIS A 134 -8.26 -12.86 7.60
N THR A 135 -8.53 -13.66 8.63
CA THR A 135 -9.65 -14.62 8.61
C THR A 135 -10.99 -13.93 8.84
N THR A 136 -11.05 -13.07 9.85
CA THR A 136 -12.30 -12.47 10.31
C THR A 136 -12.56 -11.08 9.74
N GLY A 137 -11.51 -10.42 9.23
CA GLY A 137 -11.55 -9.01 8.85
C GLY A 137 -11.63 -8.06 10.05
N TRP A 138 -11.46 -8.55 11.27
CA TRP A 138 -11.43 -7.72 12.46
C TRP A 138 -10.21 -6.82 12.46
N ILE A 139 -10.39 -5.56 12.83
CA ILE A 139 -9.33 -4.55 12.80
C ILE A 139 -9.12 -4.00 14.19
N TYR A 140 -7.86 -4.00 14.64
CA TYR A 140 -7.38 -3.26 15.78
C TYR A 140 -6.66 -1.99 15.29
N VAL A 141 -7.00 -0.84 15.86
CA VAL A 141 -6.38 0.44 15.50
C VAL A 141 -5.88 1.13 16.75
N GLU A 142 -4.64 1.59 16.70
CA GLU A 142 -4.05 2.41 17.75
C GLU A 142 -3.32 3.62 17.17
N TYR A 143 -3.50 4.77 17.80
CA TYR A 143 -2.85 6.00 17.40
C TYR A 143 -1.65 6.28 18.29
N ARG A 144 -0.50 6.54 17.68
CA ARG A 144 0.77 6.83 18.35
C ARG A 144 1.39 8.13 17.87
N PHE A 145 2.15 8.77 18.75
CA PHE A 145 2.92 9.96 18.42
C PHE A 145 4.36 9.59 18.07
N GLY A 146 5.03 10.48 17.37
CA GLY A 146 6.43 10.39 17.03
C GLY A 146 6.65 9.83 15.62
N GLY A 147 6.66 8.54 15.45
CA GLY A 147 6.99 7.95 14.15
C GLY A 147 6.71 6.47 14.05
N GLU A 148 6.95 5.95 12.86
CA GLU A 148 7.01 4.53 12.57
C GLU A 148 8.27 3.93 13.21
N SER A 149 8.24 3.74 14.52
CA SER A 149 9.37 3.21 15.29
C SER A 149 9.15 1.78 15.74
N ALA A 150 10.24 1.04 15.94
CA ALA A 150 10.20 -0.31 16.48
C ALA A 150 9.49 -0.40 17.83
N VAL A 151 9.63 0.63 18.67
CA VAL A 151 8.98 0.70 19.97
C VAL A 151 7.47 0.81 19.82
N ASN A 152 7.00 1.71 18.96
CA ASN A 152 5.57 1.85 18.68
C ASN A 152 4.96 0.56 18.14
N PHE A 153 5.63 -0.11 17.20
CA PHE A 153 5.17 -1.41 16.70
C PHE A 153 5.10 -2.49 17.78
N LEU A 154 6.12 -2.57 18.63
CA LEU A 154 6.13 -3.51 19.75
C LEU A 154 4.97 -3.28 20.71
N GLU A 155 4.76 -2.04 21.12
CA GLU A 155 3.68 -1.67 22.05
C GLU A 155 2.30 -1.95 21.44
N VAL A 156 2.09 -1.57 20.18
CA VAL A 156 0.83 -1.84 19.46
C VAL A 156 0.57 -3.33 19.32
N MET A 157 1.59 -4.13 18.99
CA MET A 157 1.48 -5.59 18.92
C MET A 157 1.12 -6.20 20.29
N ILE A 158 1.78 -5.76 21.36
CA ILE A 158 1.50 -6.24 22.72
C ILE A 158 0.07 -5.87 23.11
N ASN A 159 -0.36 -4.62 22.86
CA ASN A 159 -1.71 -4.16 23.18
C ASN A 159 -2.79 -4.90 22.38
N ALA A 160 -2.52 -5.18 21.10
CA ALA A 160 -3.45 -5.95 20.27
C ALA A 160 -3.60 -7.40 20.73
N MET A 161 -2.54 -8.00 21.30
CA MET A 161 -2.57 -9.38 21.83
C MET A 161 -3.26 -9.48 23.17
N GLN A 162 -3.40 -8.39 23.92
CA GLN A 162 -4.06 -8.42 25.24
C GLN A 162 -5.58 -8.57 25.09
N GLU A 163 -6.19 -9.23 26.04
CA GLU A 163 -7.63 -9.25 26.20
C GLU A 163 -8.11 -7.88 26.70
N ARG A 164 -9.05 -7.26 25.97
CA ARG A 164 -9.52 -5.90 26.24
C ARG A 164 -10.96 -5.82 26.74
N GLY A 165 -11.68 -6.89 26.74
CA GLY A 165 -13.07 -6.96 27.20
C GLY A 165 -14.07 -6.26 26.24
N GLY A 166 -15.34 -6.28 26.61
CA GLY A 166 -16.42 -5.70 25.83
C GLY A 166 -16.66 -6.41 24.50
N ALA A 167 -16.93 -5.64 23.45
CA ALA A 167 -17.16 -6.15 22.09
C ALA A 167 -15.87 -6.42 21.31
N ASP A 168 -14.70 -6.11 21.86
CA ASP A 168 -13.42 -6.33 21.20
C ASP A 168 -12.96 -7.78 21.41
N VAL A 169 -13.16 -8.59 20.40
CA VAL A 169 -12.90 -10.03 20.44
C VAL A 169 -11.52 -10.41 19.89
N LEU A 170 -10.80 -9.48 19.24
CA LEU A 170 -9.47 -9.74 18.73
C LEU A 170 -8.44 -9.65 19.85
N HIS A 171 -7.90 -10.79 20.26
CA HIS A 171 -6.80 -10.91 21.23
C HIS A 171 -6.02 -12.20 20.99
N GLY A 172 -4.92 -12.38 21.72
CA GLY A 172 -4.02 -13.51 21.56
C GLY A 172 -2.95 -13.28 20.49
N ALA A 173 -2.00 -14.18 20.38
CA ALA A 173 -0.89 -14.07 19.44
C ALA A 173 -1.25 -14.69 18.08
N PRO A 174 -0.93 -14.02 16.95
CA PRO A 174 -1.11 -14.61 15.63
C PRO A 174 -0.07 -15.71 15.38
N SER A 175 -0.39 -16.68 14.53
CA SER A 175 0.60 -17.66 14.06
C SER A 175 1.59 -17.03 13.06
N ILE A 176 1.10 -16.06 12.26
CA ILE A 176 1.87 -15.39 11.22
C ILE A 176 1.59 -13.89 11.32
N LEU A 177 2.66 -13.08 11.33
CA LEU A 177 2.62 -11.65 11.15
C LEU A 177 3.08 -11.31 9.72
N PHE A 178 2.19 -10.72 8.95
CA PHE A 178 2.45 -10.26 7.59
C PHE A 178 2.55 -8.73 7.57
N SER A 179 3.60 -8.21 6.96
CA SER A 179 3.84 -6.76 6.92
C SER A 179 4.61 -6.34 5.68
N ASP A 180 4.54 -5.06 5.36
CA ASP A 180 5.42 -4.46 4.36
C ASP A 180 6.88 -4.40 4.86
N PRO A 181 7.87 -4.32 3.95
CA PRO A 181 9.29 -4.29 4.30
C PRO A 181 9.73 -2.91 4.85
N GLY A 182 9.00 -2.37 5.83
CA GLY A 182 9.37 -1.13 6.52
C GLY A 182 10.54 -1.34 7.50
N SER A 183 11.38 -0.32 7.69
CA SER A 183 12.57 -0.39 8.55
C SER A 183 12.27 -0.78 10.00
N ALA A 184 11.16 -0.31 10.54
CA ALA A 184 10.74 -0.61 11.90
C ALA A 184 10.28 -2.07 12.07
N LEU A 185 9.69 -2.67 11.02
CA LEU A 185 9.20 -4.05 11.00
C LEU A 185 10.31 -5.08 10.83
N VAL A 186 11.48 -4.67 10.35
CA VAL A 186 12.69 -5.50 10.32
C VAL A 186 13.57 -5.30 11.54
N SER A 187 13.13 -4.50 12.53
CA SER A 187 13.90 -4.26 13.75
C SER A 187 14.17 -5.55 14.52
N ALA A 188 15.37 -5.68 15.05
CA ALA A 188 15.77 -6.84 15.85
C ALA A 188 14.84 -7.06 17.03
N SER A 189 14.33 -5.99 17.65
CA SER A 189 13.43 -6.05 18.80
C SER A 189 12.09 -6.71 18.46
N LEU A 190 11.43 -6.29 17.37
CA LEU A 190 10.18 -6.90 16.93
C LEU A 190 10.36 -8.35 16.51
N LEU A 191 11.39 -8.63 15.72
CA LEU A 191 11.70 -9.99 15.25
C LEU A 191 12.05 -10.92 16.41
N ASN A 192 12.77 -10.46 17.42
CA ASN A 192 13.09 -11.24 18.61
C ASN A 192 11.84 -11.52 19.46
N MET A 193 10.96 -10.53 19.64
CA MET A 193 9.68 -10.75 20.30
C MET A 193 8.86 -11.80 19.55
N CYS A 194 8.66 -11.65 18.25
CA CYS A 194 7.91 -12.60 17.44
C CYS A 194 8.48 -14.01 17.56
N ARG A 195 9.81 -14.15 17.48
CA ARG A 195 10.49 -15.44 17.65
C ARG A 195 10.29 -16.03 19.02
N ALA A 196 10.38 -15.22 20.08
CA ALA A 196 10.24 -15.69 21.47
C ALA A 196 8.84 -16.24 21.77
N ILE A 197 7.80 -15.70 21.14
CA ILE A 197 6.41 -16.12 21.34
C ILE A 197 5.88 -17.00 20.19
N GLY A 198 6.74 -17.43 19.27
CA GLY A 198 6.40 -18.39 18.22
C GLY A 198 5.67 -17.80 17.01
N ILE A 199 5.66 -16.48 16.83
CA ILE A 199 5.07 -15.83 15.65
C ILE A 199 6.05 -15.91 14.49
N LYS A 200 5.59 -16.47 13.35
CA LYS A 200 6.31 -16.42 12.07
C LYS A 200 6.12 -15.08 11.39
N THR A 201 7.19 -14.41 11.05
CA THR A 201 7.12 -13.13 10.28
C THR A 201 7.27 -13.39 8.79
N ILE A 202 6.41 -12.79 7.98
CA ILE A 202 6.48 -12.81 6.51
C ILE A 202 6.42 -11.37 6.02
N GLN A 203 7.35 -11.00 5.16
CA GLN A 203 7.39 -9.68 4.54
C GLN A 203 6.97 -9.78 3.08
N HIS A 204 6.21 -8.79 2.62
CA HIS A 204 5.89 -8.64 1.22
C HIS A 204 7.19 -8.35 0.44
N LYS A 205 7.44 -9.11 -0.63
CA LYS A 205 8.49 -8.75 -1.58
C LYS A 205 7.92 -7.71 -2.53
N ALA A 206 8.47 -6.51 -2.48
CA ALA A 206 8.12 -5.43 -3.42
C ALA A 206 8.44 -5.80 -4.88
#